data_4044fc818bcedca94ceaace3e7de48b4
#
_entry.id   4044fc818bcedca94ceaace3e7de48b4
#
_cell.length_a   1.000
_cell.length_b   1.000
_cell.length_c   1.000
_cell.angle_alpha   90.00
_cell.angle_beta   90.00
_cell.angle_gamma   90.00
#
_symmetry.space_group_name_H-M   'P 1'
#
loop_
_entity.id
_entity.type
_entity.pdbx_description
1 polymer ?
#
loop_
_entity_poly.entity_id
_entity_poly.type
_entity_poly.pdbx_seq_one_letter_code
_entity_poly.pdbx_strand_id
1 'polypeptide(L)'
;MSLQWKVILSLTLLACCGPARAQWNYDIPFPKPLIPKPDTVTISFLGDIMMHERQLGYDYDAFLSELGSITREADISVANLEFSLAGKPYTGYPSFSAPDSYAYSIANHGVDIFLTANNHVLDKGRKGIRRTLNVYDSMLDSLGIHYTGCALDPAADSLLNPLIVVGKGIRIALVNFTYENNYKPYEGWPAVRMMEKDEVGDMMARAKERGADFIVVLPHWGTEFILKHSREQEEWAAWLVEQGADLIVGTHPHVVQDSSHVAGVPVFYSLGNAVSNMSKENTRLELAVRARFVHYQDGTKEMLEPELIFLWCCLPGTLRDDFVTIPVRDFIARRDEWMDPTDYDNMTNTYKRVTKETGLYEEDHQTGSH
;
A
#
# COMPACT_ATOMS: atom_id res chain seq x y z
N MET A 1 42.63 -52.66 22.87
CA MET A 1 41.20 -52.54 23.11
C MET A 1 40.94 -51.10 23.50
N SER A 2 40.55 -50.25 22.56
CA SER A 2 40.33 -48.81 22.75
C SER A 2 38.84 -48.48 22.54
N LEU A 3 38.21 -48.02 23.60
CA LEU A 3 36.81 -47.61 23.59
C LEU A 3 36.76 -46.12 23.24
N GLN A 4 36.22 -45.80 22.05
CA GLN A 4 35.99 -44.44 21.64
C GLN A 4 34.66 -43.94 22.19
N TRP A 5 34.68 -42.85 22.96
CA TRP A 5 33.51 -42.12 23.40
C TRP A 5 33.12 -41.13 22.31
N LYS A 6 31.93 -41.30 21.73
CA LYS A 6 31.28 -40.28 20.87
C LYS A 6 30.55 -39.28 21.78
N VAL A 7 31.06 -38.07 21.86
CA VAL A 7 30.36 -36.94 22.46
C VAL A 7 29.31 -36.47 21.46
N ILE A 8 28.04 -36.66 21.80
CA ILE A 8 26.91 -36.04 21.06
C ILE A 8 26.74 -34.64 21.62
N LEU A 9 27.14 -33.63 20.83
CA LEU A 9 26.81 -32.22 21.10
C LEU A 9 25.37 -31.99 20.65
N SER A 10 24.47 -31.89 21.62
CA SER A 10 23.09 -31.45 21.38
C SER A 10 23.09 -29.93 21.26
N LEU A 11 23.07 -29.43 20.03
CA LEU A 11 22.78 -28.01 19.78
C LEU A 11 21.26 -27.83 19.90
N THR A 12 20.85 -27.30 21.04
CA THR A 12 19.50 -26.71 21.17
C THR A 12 19.50 -25.37 20.44
N LEU A 13 19.06 -25.38 19.19
CA LEU A 13 18.65 -24.15 18.51
C LEU A 13 17.36 -23.67 19.20
N LEU A 14 17.47 -22.60 19.99
CA LEU A 14 16.31 -21.77 20.30
C LEU A 14 15.88 -21.10 18.98
N ALA A 15 14.89 -21.70 18.31
CA ALA A 15 14.19 -21.02 17.25
C ALA A 15 13.32 -19.92 17.89
N CYS A 16 13.79 -18.68 17.83
CA CYS A 16 12.92 -17.51 17.94
C CYS A 16 12.01 -17.52 16.70
N CYS A 17 10.89 -18.25 16.76
CA CYS A 17 9.84 -18.16 15.75
C CYS A 17 9.07 -16.85 15.93
N GLY A 18 9.63 -15.76 15.41
CA GLY A 18 8.80 -14.68 14.91
C GLY A 18 8.08 -15.19 13.65
N PRO A 19 6.88 -14.69 13.29
CA PRO A 19 6.24 -15.08 12.04
C PRO A 19 7.20 -14.80 10.89
N ALA A 20 7.61 -15.88 10.18
CA ALA A 20 8.47 -15.74 9.02
C ALA A 20 7.68 -14.97 7.95
N ARG A 21 7.96 -13.68 7.80
CA ARG A 21 7.48 -12.91 6.65
C ARG A 21 8.07 -13.53 5.41
N ALA A 22 7.22 -13.77 4.43
CA ALA A 22 7.67 -14.19 3.12
C ALA A 22 8.53 -13.06 2.52
N GLN A 23 9.83 -13.32 2.38
CA GLN A 23 10.72 -12.43 1.65
C GLN A 23 10.46 -12.61 0.16
N TRP A 24 9.88 -11.59 -0.44
CA TRP A 24 9.70 -11.52 -1.88
C TRP A 24 11.00 -11.04 -2.52
N ASN A 25 11.70 -11.92 -3.17
CA ASN A 25 12.74 -11.54 -4.11
C ASN A 25 12.19 -11.68 -5.53
N TYR A 26 12.70 -10.89 -6.44
CA TYR A 26 12.42 -10.98 -7.85
C TYR A 26 12.55 -12.45 -8.32
N ASP A 27 11.41 -13.08 -8.67
CA ASP A 27 11.32 -14.45 -9.15
C ASP A 27 11.55 -15.60 -8.14
N ILE A 28 11.43 -15.40 -6.83
CA ILE A 28 11.46 -16.51 -5.86
C ILE A 28 10.06 -17.10 -5.70
N PRO A 29 9.84 -18.38 -6.03
CA PRO A 29 8.54 -19.03 -5.81
C PRO A 29 8.32 -19.32 -4.34
N PHE A 30 7.09 -19.15 -3.86
CA PHE A 30 6.67 -19.60 -2.53
C PHE A 30 6.78 -21.11 -2.39
N PRO A 31 7.07 -21.64 -1.18
CA PRO A 31 6.96 -23.07 -0.93
C PRO A 31 5.49 -23.51 -1.11
N LYS A 32 5.29 -24.58 -1.88
CA LYS A 32 3.95 -25.13 -2.13
C LYS A 32 3.32 -25.61 -0.82
N PRO A 33 2.06 -25.26 -0.52
CA PRO A 33 1.34 -25.82 0.61
C PRO A 33 1.09 -27.32 0.42
N LEU A 34 1.10 -28.09 1.52
CA LEU A 34 0.89 -29.54 1.52
C LEU A 34 -0.57 -30.00 1.35
N ILE A 35 -1.53 -29.06 1.23
CA ILE A 35 -2.97 -29.35 1.13
C ILE A 35 -3.48 -28.88 -0.23
N PRO A 36 -4.32 -29.67 -0.94
CA PRO A 36 -4.84 -29.33 -2.26
C PRO A 36 -5.99 -28.30 -2.17
N LYS A 37 -5.67 -27.09 -1.67
CA LYS A 37 -6.50 -25.91 -1.85
C LYS A 37 -5.93 -25.11 -3.02
N PRO A 38 -6.76 -24.33 -3.73
CA PRO A 38 -6.23 -23.43 -4.74
C PRO A 38 -5.21 -22.49 -4.07
N ASP A 39 -4.09 -22.30 -4.74
CA ASP A 39 -3.06 -21.36 -4.28
C ASP A 39 -3.62 -19.94 -4.37
N THR A 40 -3.65 -19.23 -3.26
CA THR A 40 -4.21 -17.87 -3.21
C THR A 40 -3.16 -16.88 -2.72
N VAL A 41 -2.90 -15.85 -3.50
CA VAL A 41 -2.11 -14.67 -3.10
C VAL A 41 -3.06 -13.55 -2.71
N THR A 42 -2.89 -13.04 -1.50
CA THR A 42 -3.69 -11.93 -0.96
C THR A 42 -2.82 -10.68 -0.91
N ILE A 43 -3.29 -9.59 -1.53
CA ILE A 43 -2.63 -8.27 -1.46
C ILE A 43 -3.59 -7.27 -0.82
N SER A 44 -3.14 -6.58 0.23
CA SER A 44 -3.86 -5.45 0.82
C SER A 44 -3.25 -4.14 0.34
N PHE A 45 -4.10 -3.21 -0.11
CA PHE A 45 -3.73 -1.87 -0.54
C PHE A 45 -4.24 -0.85 0.46
N LEU A 46 -3.35 0.01 0.92
CA LEU A 46 -3.63 1.17 1.77
C LEU A 46 -3.41 2.46 0.98
N GLY A 47 -4.11 3.52 1.37
CA GLY A 47 -4.00 4.85 0.77
C GLY A 47 -2.74 5.61 1.18
N ASP A 48 -2.88 6.94 1.26
CA ASP A 48 -1.76 7.85 1.48
C ASP A 48 -1.28 7.82 2.93
N ILE A 49 0.00 7.52 3.13
CA ILE A 49 0.70 7.66 4.41
C ILE A 49 1.53 8.93 4.33
N MET A 50 1.17 9.92 5.13
CA MET A 50 1.80 11.24 5.16
C MET A 50 2.58 11.46 6.46
N MET A 51 3.51 12.43 6.45
CA MET A 51 4.21 12.91 7.63
C MET A 51 4.07 14.43 7.75
N HIS A 52 3.01 14.89 8.41
CA HIS A 52 2.86 16.30 8.74
C HIS A 52 3.75 16.68 9.92
N GLU A 53 4.08 17.97 10.04
CA GLU A 53 5.00 18.47 11.10
C GLU A 53 4.56 18.09 12.51
N ARG A 54 3.24 18.14 12.81
CA ARG A 54 2.70 17.73 14.10
C ARG A 54 3.00 16.28 14.45
N GLN A 55 3.02 15.38 13.46
CA GLN A 55 3.25 13.95 13.65
C GLN A 55 4.69 13.63 14.07
N LEU A 56 5.65 14.54 13.82
CA LEU A 56 7.07 14.36 14.19
C LEU A 56 7.29 14.20 15.71
N GLY A 57 6.36 14.65 16.53
CA GLY A 57 6.45 14.58 17.99
C GLY A 57 5.76 13.38 18.64
N TYR A 58 5.24 12.43 17.85
CA TYR A 58 4.46 11.29 18.31
C TYR A 58 5.14 9.96 18.07
N ASP A 59 4.61 8.91 18.68
CA ASP A 59 5.11 7.53 18.51
C ASP A 59 4.62 6.95 17.18
N TYR A 60 5.54 6.77 16.24
CA TYR A 60 5.21 6.23 14.90
C TYR A 60 4.69 4.80 14.94
N ASP A 61 5.08 4.02 15.97
CA ASP A 61 4.60 2.65 16.12
C ASP A 61 3.11 2.59 16.53
N ALA A 62 2.54 3.68 17.05
CA ALA A 62 1.12 3.76 17.33
C ALA A 62 0.27 3.89 16.06
N PHE A 63 0.79 4.54 14.99
CA PHE A 63 -0.02 4.98 13.83
C PHE A 63 -0.74 3.84 13.11
N LEU A 64 -0.09 2.71 12.93
CA LEU A 64 -0.63 1.53 12.24
C LEU A 64 -0.84 0.33 13.17
N SER A 65 -0.78 0.52 14.50
CA SER A 65 -0.82 -0.55 15.50
C SER A 65 -2.08 -1.42 15.44
N GLU A 66 -3.22 -0.86 15.01
CA GLU A 66 -4.52 -1.53 14.92
C GLU A 66 -4.76 -2.19 13.54
N LEU A 67 -3.83 -2.07 12.58
CA LEU A 67 -4.02 -2.57 11.23
C LEU A 67 -3.42 -3.96 10.96
N GLY A 68 -2.99 -4.69 12.01
CA GLY A 68 -2.34 -5.98 11.87
C GLY A 68 -3.14 -7.02 11.09
N SER A 69 -4.48 -7.05 11.24
CA SER A 69 -5.38 -7.91 10.48
C SER A 69 -5.48 -7.55 8.99
N ILE A 70 -5.06 -6.36 8.61
CA ILE A 70 -5.07 -5.89 7.23
C ILE A 70 -3.68 -6.06 6.60
N THR A 71 -2.64 -5.61 7.30
CA THR A 71 -1.28 -5.56 6.77
C THR A 71 -0.52 -6.89 6.92
N ARG A 72 -0.64 -7.57 8.09
CA ARG A 72 0.15 -8.76 8.40
C ARG A 72 -0.52 -10.08 8.02
N GLU A 73 -1.85 -10.10 7.91
CA GLU A 73 -2.59 -11.30 7.49
C GLU A 73 -2.66 -11.43 5.96
N ALA A 74 -2.41 -10.36 5.21
CA ALA A 74 -2.18 -10.45 3.77
C ALA A 74 -0.80 -11.06 3.46
N ASP A 75 -0.66 -11.72 2.31
CA ASP A 75 0.65 -12.18 1.82
C ASP A 75 1.55 -10.99 1.50
N ILE A 76 0.97 -9.89 1.02
CA ILE A 76 1.65 -8.62 0.71
C ILE A 76 0.76 -7.45 1.12
N SER A 77 1.36 -6.39 1.65
CA SER A 77 0.70 -5.13 1.92
C SER A 77 1.41 -3.98 1.21
N VAL A 78 0.63 -3.12 0.55
CA VAL A 78 1.11 -2.02 -0.30
C VAL A 78 0.54 -0.71 0.21
N ALA A 79 1.34 0.36 0.31
CA ALA A 79 0.88 1.70 0.69
C ALA A 79 1.61 2.79 -0.10
N ASN A 80 0.94 3.92 -0.33
CA ASN A 80 1.59 5.10 -0.89
C ASN A 80 2.28 5.92 0.20
N LEU A 81 3.61 6.06 0.12
CA LEU A 81 4.38 6.88 1.04
C LEU A 81 4.54 8.29 0.47
N GLU A 82 3.64 9.18 0.87
CA GLU A 82 3.54 10.54 0.33
C GLU A 82 4.40 11.53 1.12
N PHE A 83 5.70 11.23 1.16
CA PHE A 83 6.75 12.06 1.75
C PHE A 83 8.11 11.65 1.22
N SER A 84 9.10 12.53 1.39
CA SER A 84 10.50 12.19 1.13
C SER A 84 11.26 11.84 2.42
N LEU A 85 12.32 11.04 2.33
CA LEU A 85 13.29 10.76 3.38
C LEU A 85 14.59 11.54 3.12
N ALA A 86 14.46 12.87 2.99
CA ALA A 86 15.58 13.73 2.58
C ALA A 86 16.58 14.06 3.70
N GLY A 87 16.29 13.63 4.93
CA GLY A 87 17.08 13.93 6.12
C GLY A 87 16.67 15.26 6.78
N LYS A 88 17.45 15.67 7.79
CA LYS A 88 17.17 16.91 8.53
C LYS A 88 17.43 18.17 7.69
N PRO A 89 16.67 19.27 7.90
CA PRO A 89 15.57 19.38 8.87
C PRO A 89 14.34 18.58 8.41
N TYR A 90 13.67 17.91 9.36
CA TYR A 90 12.39 17.29 9.09
C TYR A 90 11.29 18.33 8.99
N THR A 91 10.37 18.17 8.05
CA THR A 91 9.33 19.16 7.73
C THR A 91 8.05 18.47 7.26
N GLY A 92 6.92 19.09 7.56
CA GLY A 92 5.62 18.72 7.00
C GLY A 92 5.26 19.52 5.74
N TYR A 93 3.95 19.69 5.50
CA TYR A 93 3.41 20.47 4.38
C TYR A 93 3.98 21.90 4.37
N PRO A 94 4.28 22.52 3.22
CA PRO A 94 4.04 21.99 1.86
C PRO A 94 5.22 21.18 1.27
N SER A 95 6.29 20.94 2.02
CA SER A 95 7.49 20.27 1.51
C SER A 95 7.98 19.25 2.54
N PHE A 96 7.57 18.01 2.36
CA PHE A 96 7.77 16.94 3.33
C PHE A 96 9.21 16.42 3.38
N SER A 97 9.70 16.18 4.60
CA SER A 97 10.89 15.40 4.87
C SER A 97 10.71 14.64 6.18
N ALA A 98 10.42 13.35 6.09
CA ALA A 98 10.21 12.48 7.24
C ALA A 98 11.54 11.90 7.78
N PRO A 99 11.58 11.49 9.07
CA PRO A 99 12.65 10.66 9.61
C PRO A 99 12.65 9.26 9.00
N ASP A 100 13.83 8.66 8.81
CA ASP A 100 13.93 7.27 8.32
C ASP A 100 13.21 6.28 9.24
N SER A 101 13.23 6.51 10.56
CA SER A 101 12.53 5.70 11.55
C SER A 101 11.03 5.57 11.29
N TYR A 102 10.41 6.55 10.63
CA TYR A 102 9.01 6.45 10.25
C TYR A 102 8.77 5.39 9.16
N ALA A 103 9.61 5.36 8.11
CA ALA A 103 9.51 4.31 7.10
C ALA A 103 9.79 2.92 7.69
N TYR A 104 10.74 2.81 8.62
CA TYR A 104 10.99 1.57 9.35
C TYR A 104 9.80 1.14 10.22
N SER A 105 9.13 2.07 10.90
CA SER A 105 7.92 1.78 11.66
C SER A 105 6.79 1.28 10.76
N ILE A 106 6.55 1.93 9.60
CA ILE A 106 5.56 1.49 8.61
C ILE A 106 5.84 0.05 8.16
N ALA A 107 7.09 -0.27 7.82
CA ALA A 107 7.52 -1.62 7.46
C ALA A 107 7.31 -2.63 8.60
N ASN A 108 7.66 -2.26 9.83
CA ASN A 108 7.48 -3.10 11.01
C ASN A 108 6.00 -3.40 11.30
N HIS A 109 5.07 -2.54 10.84
CA HIS A 109 3.62 -2.74 10.95
C HIS A 109 3.01 -3.50 9.76
N GLY A 110 3.84 -4.03 8.86
CA GLY A 110 3.41 -5.00 7.86
C GLY A 110 3.23 -4.46 6.46
N VAL A 111 3.64 -3.25 6.18
CA VAL A 111 3.69 -2.75 4.80
C VAL A 111 4.97 -3.26 4.13
N ASP A 112 4.82 -4.01 3.05
CA ASP A 112 5.91 -4.72 2.36
C ASP A 112 6.39 -3.99 1.09
N ILE A 113 5.49 -3.21 0.46
CA ILE A 113 5.79 -2.50 -0.79
C ILE A 113 5.37 -1.03 -0.66
N PHE A 114 6.31 -0.13 -0.95
CA PHE A 114 6.09 1.31 -0.94
C PHE A 114 5.85 1.84 -2.35
N LEU A 115 4.72 2.51 -2.56
CA LEU A 115 4.48 3.30 -3.75
C LEU A 115 5.18 4.65 -3.58
N THR A 116 5.96 5.04 -4.56
CA THR A 116 6.85 6.20 -4.45
C THR A 116 6.57 7.28 -5.51
N ALA A 117 5.83 6.95 -6.58
CA ALA A 117 5.41 7.95 -7.55
C ALA A 117 4.18 8.70 -7.01
N ASN A 118 4.43 9.87 -6.42
CA ASN A 118 3.42 10.80 -5.93
C ASN A 118 3.91 12.25 -6.11
N ASN A 119 3.01 13.24 -5.90
CA ASN A 119 3.33 14.65 -6.10
C ASN A 119 4.36 15.20 -5.10
N HIS A 120 4.57 14.55 -3.95
CA HIS A 120 5.50 14.98 -2.89
C HIS A 120 6.89 14.29 -2.93
N VAL A 121 7.11 13.34 -3.82
CA VAL A 121 8.38 12.60 -3.88
C VAL A 121 9.58 13.50 -4.21
N LEU A 122 9.36 14.63 -4.90
CA LEU A 122 10.37 15.61 -5.27
C LEU A 122 10.40 16.86 -4.39
N ASP A 123 9.71 16.92 -3.27
CA ASP A 123 9.65 18.10 -2.37
C ASP A 123 11.02 18.60 -1.93
N LYS A 124 12.00 17.74 -1.82
CA LYS A 124 13.40 18.09 -1.51
C LYS A 124 14.32 17.95 -2.72
N GLY A 125 13.73 17.99 -3.91
CA GLY A 125 14.42 17.96 -5.19
C GLY A 125 15.22 16.70 -5.44
N ARG A 126 16.07 16.73 -6.47
CA ARG A 126 16.85 15.58 -6.94
C ARG A 126 17.74 14.93 -5.86
N LYS A 127 18.24 15.72 -4.90
CA LYS A 127 19.04 15.18 -3.78
C LYS A 127 18.14 14.45 -2.77
N GLY A 128 16.95 14.99 -2.53
CA GLY A 128 15.98 14.40 -1.62
C GLY A 128 15.52 13.02 -2.10
N ILE A 129 15.04 12.93 -3.35
CA ILE A 129 14.61 11.63 -3.91
C ILE A 129 15.75 10.62 -3.96
N ARG A 130 16.98 11.02 -4.34
CA ARG A 130 18.14 10.11 -4.34
C ARG A 130 18.39 9.53 -2.95
N ARG A 131 18.31 10.36 -1.91
CA ARG A 131 18.47 9.87 -0.53
C ARG A 131 17.33 8.96 -0.12
N THR A 132 16.09 9.32 -0.46
CA THR A 132 14.90 8.51 -0.18
C THR A 132 15.05 7.10 -0.76
N LEU A 133 15.39 6.99 -2.05
CA LEU A 133 15.55 5.70 -2.71
C LEU A 133 16.72 4.89 -2.15
N ASN A 134 17.85 5.54 -1.77
CA ASN A 134 18.95 4.84 -1.07
C ASN A 134 18.53 4.28 0.29
N VAL A 135 17.62 4.94 1.01
CA VAL A 135 17.06 4.38 2.26
C VAL A 135 16.21 3.16 1.94
N TYR A 136 15.37 3.23 0.91
CA TYR A 136 14.55 2.09 0.51
C TYR A 136 15.39 0.90 0.02
N ASP A 137 16.48 1.14 -0.73
CA ASP A 137 17.43 0.07 -1.09
C ASP A 137 18.04 -0.59 0.15
N SER A 138 18.39 0.22 1.17
CA SER A 138 18.89 -0.33 2.45
C SER A 138 17.81 -1.13 3.21
N MET A 139 16.55 -0.74 3.09
CA MET A 139 15.41 -1.47 3.67
C MET A 139 15.11 -2.75 2.89
N LEU A 140 15.29 -2.76 1.56
CA LEU A 140 15.23 -3.97 0.75
C LEU A 140 16.27 -4.98 1.22
N ASP A 141 17.52 -4.57 1.37
CA ASP A 141 18.63 -5.44 1.81
C ASP A 141 18.44 -5.99 3.23
N SER A 142 17.89 -5.19 4.14
CA SER A 142 17.79 -5.53 5.57
C SER A 142 16.48 -6.16 6.00
N LEU A 143 15.36 -5.78 5.37
CA LEU A 143 14.00 -6.17 5.76
C LEU A 143 13.20 -6.84 4.64
N GLY A 144 13.71 -6.83 3.39
CA GLY A 144 12.97 -7.31 2.23
C GLY A 144 11.83 -6.39 1.78
N ILE A 145 11.89 -5.10 2.15
CA ILE A 145 10.90 -4.10 1.74
C ILE A 145 11.19 -3.66 0.31
N HIS A 146 10.18 -3.72 -0.54
CA HIS A 146 10.27 -3.29 -1.94
C HIS A 146 9.64 -1.92 -2.15
N TYR A 147 9.93 -1.30 -3.31
CA TYR A 147 9.26 -0.07 -3.74
C TYR A 147 9.11 -0.05 -5.26
N THR A 148 8.21 0.80 -5.77
CA THR A 148 7.98 1.00 -7.20
C THR A 148 7.50 2.44 -7.46
N GLY A 149 7.58 2.89 -8.72
CA GLY A 149 7.19 4.24 -9.13
C GLY A 149 8.35 5.18 -9.37
N CYS A 150 9.47 5.00 -8.65
CA CYS A 150 10.70 5.75 -8.85
C CYS A 150 11.90 4.81 -9.01
N ALA A 151 12.99 5.31 -9.63
CA ALA A 151 14.21 4.53 -9.77
C ALA A 151 15.47 5.43 -9.73
N LEU A 152 16.58 4.89 -9.24
CA LEU A 152 17.87 5.60 -9.16
C LEU A 152 18.58 5.72 -10.50
N ASP A 153 18.40 4.74 -11.38
CA ASP A 153 19.06 4.59 -12.68
C ASP A 153 18.26 3.66 -13.62
N PRO A 154 18.64 3.50 -14.90
CA PRO A 154 17.94 2.65 -15.86
C PRO A 154 17.89 1.17 -15.49
N ALA A 155 18.91 0.66 -14.78
CA ALA A 155 18.93 -0.75 -14.38
C ALA A 155 17.90 -1.01 -13.27
N ALA A 156 17.87 -0.14 -12.25
CA ALA A 156 16.85 -0.16 -11.21
C ALA A 156 15.44 0.00 -11.80
N ASP A 157 15.27 0.91 -12.76
CA ASP A 157 13.97 1.14 -13.42
C ASP A 157 13.43 -0.10 -14.12
N SER A 158 14.28 -0.81 -14.83
CA SER A 158 13.86 -2.04 -15.53
C SER A 158 13.36 -3.14 -14.59
N LEU A 159 13.78 -3.12 -13.33
CA LEU A 159 13.39 -4.08 -12.30
C LEU A 159 12.15 -3.61 -11.52
N LEU A 160 12.08 -2.33 -11.19
CA LEU A 160 11.09 -1.74 -10.28
C LEU A 160 9.85 -1.22 -11.00
N ASN A 161 9.91 -0.94 -12.31
CA ASN A 161 8.83 -0.32 -13.06
C ASN A 161 8.51 -1.06 -14.37
N PRO A 162 7.59 -2.08 -14.34
CA PRO A 162 6.78 -2.50 -13.20
C PRO A 162 7.56 -3.39 -12.21
N LEU A 163 7.14 -3.37 -10.95
CA LEU A 163 7.59 -4.35 -9.96
C LEU A 163 6.80 -5.66 -10.15
N ILE A 164 7.50 -6.78 -10.34
CA ILE A 164 6.85 -8.09 -10.40
C ILE A 164 6.99 -8.80 -9.06
N VAL A 165 5.86 -9.16 -8.48
CA VAL A 165 5.80 -10.03 -7.30
C VAL A 165 5.36 -11.43 -7.72
N VAL A 166 5.99 -12.46 -7.13
CA VAL A 166 5.75 -13.86 -7.51
C VAL A 166 5.44 -14.68 -6.26
N GLY A 167 4.28 -15.30 -6.23
CA GLY A 167 3.90 -16.16 -5.12
C GLY A 167 2.92 -17.24 -5.52
N LYS A 168 3.10 -18.45 -4.98
CA LYS A 168 2.17 -19.56 -5.16
C LYS A 168 1.83 -19.85 -6.63
N GLY A 169 2.80 -19.68 -7.53
CA GLY A 169 2.63 -19.86 -8.97
C GLY A 169 1.94 -18.72 -9.72
N ILE A 170 1.67 -17.59 -9.05
CA ILE A 170 1.06 -16.39 -9.64
C ILE A 170 2.12 -15.29 -9.75
N ARG A 171 2.13 -14.57 -10.87
CA ARG A 171 2.98 -13.42 -11.16
C ARG A 171 2.12 -12.18 -11.29
N ILE A 172 2.32 -11.20 -10.42
CA ILE A 172 1.53 -9.96 -10.39
C ILE A 172 2.45 -8.78 -10.65
N ALA A 173 2.14 -7.98 -11.67
CA ALA A 173 2.83 -6.73 -11.95
C ALA A 173 2.16 -5.58 -11.19
N LEU A 174 2.95 -4.77 -10.49
CA LEU A 174 2.52 -3.53 -9.86
C LEU A 174 3.06 -2.36 -10.68
N VAL A 175 2.17 -1.52 -11.21
CA VAL A 175 2.47 -0.38 -12.08
C VAL A 175 2.08 0.90 -11.35
N ASN A 176 3.06 1.64 -10.81
CA ASN A 176 2.84 2.88 -10.07
C ASN A 176 3.36 4.10 -10.84
N PHE A 177 2.57 5.16 -10.92
CA PHE A 177 2.90 6.44 -11.52
C PHE A 177 2.10 7.59 -10.91
N THR A 178 2.51 8.83 -11.16
CA THR A 178 1.85 10.05 -10.65
C THR A 178 1.48 11.01 -11.77
N TYR A 179 0.35 11.71 -11.58
CA TYR A 179 -0.13 12.72 -12.52
C TYR A 179 0.75 13.97 -12.55
N GLU A 180 1.38 14.31 -11.43
CA GLU A 180 2.20 15.52 -11.26
C GLU A 180 3.25 15.30 -10.18
N ASN A 181 4.20 16.21 -10.10
CA ASN A 181 5.07 16.42 -8.96
C ASN A 181 5.17 17.93 -8.66
N ASN A 182 5.29 18.27 -7.36
CA ASN A 182 5.32 19.66 -6.88
C ASN A 182 6.64 20.39 -7.19
N TYR A 183 7.56 19.77 -7.89
CA TYR A 183 8.87 20.31 -8.19
C TYR A 183 9.06 20.50 -9.70
N LYS A 184 10.01 21.37 -10.08
CA LYS A 184 10.32 21.57 -11.50
C LYS A 184 10.83 20.26 -12.12
N PRO A 185 10.31 19.86 -13.27
CA PRO A 185 10.81 18.71 -14.01
C PRO A 185 12.33 18.84 -14.25
N TYR A 186 13.02 17.72 -14.17
CA TYR A 186 14.41 17.62 -14.57
C TYR A 186 14.62 16.37 -15.42
N GLU A 187 15.62 16.40 -16.28
CA GLU A 187 16.00 15.24 -17.08
C GLU A 187 16.98 14.33 -16.33
N GLY A 188 16.87 13.01 -16.56
CA GLY A 188 17.78 11.99 -16.04
C GLY A 188 17.37 11.45 -14.67
N TRP A 189 18.33 10.88 -13.96
CA TRP A 189 18.12 10.05 -12.77
C TRP A 189 18.47 10.75 -11.46
N PRO A 190 17.77 10.42 -10.35
CA PRO A 190 16.63 9.50 -10.23
C PRO A 190 15.42 9.94 -11.04
N ALA A 191 14.61 9.00 -11.51
CA ALA A 191 13.41 9.31 -12.27
C ALA A 191 12.14 8.92 -11.51
N VAL A 192 11.06 9.65 -11.76
CA VAL A 192 9.70 9.37 -11.27
C VAL A 192 8.87 8.95 -12.47
N ARG A 193 8.06 7.91 -12.33
CA ARG A 193 7.14 7.48 -13.40
C ARG A 193 5.93 8.41 -13.42
N MET A 194 5.74 9.05 -14.58
CA MET A 194 4.70 10.06 -14.77
C MET A 194 3.49 9.46 -15.48
N MET A 195 2.33 10.10 -15.32
CA MET A 195 1.08 9.76 -15.98
C MET A 195 1.10 10.19 -17.45
N GLU A 196 2.06 9.60 -18.19
CA GLU A 196 2.23 9.80 -19.63
C GLU A 196 1.97 8.47 -20.36
N LYS A 197 1.13 8.48 -21.41
CA LYS A 197 0.68 7.25 -22.09
C LYS A 197 1.83 6.41 -22.61
N ASP A 198 2.88 7.02 -23.10
CA ASP A 198 4.06 6.30 -23.61
C ASP A 198 4.81 5.61 -22.45
N GLU A 199 5.05 6.31 -21.33
CA GLU A 199 5.75 5.73 -20.16
C GLU A 199 4.93 4.60 -19.52
N VAL A 200 3.63 4.85 -19.29
CA VAL A 200 2.74 3.85 -18.69
C VAL A 200 2.53 2.68 -19.63
N GLY A 201 2.36 2.93 -20.93
CA GLY A 201 2.23 1.90 -21.96
C GLY A 201 3.45 0.98 -22.02
N ASP A 202 4.65 1.54 -21.92
CA ASP A 202 5.90 0.77 -21.84
C ASP A 202 5.96 -0.11 -20.59
N MET A 203 5.52 0.37 -19.43
CA MET A 203 5.45 -0.44 -18.21
C MET A 203 4.43 -1.57 -18.35
N MET A 204 3.25 -1.32 -18.92
CA MET A 204 2.23 -2.33 -19.20
C MET A 204 2.72 -3.39 -20.17
N ALA A 205 3.45 -2.99 -21.24
CA ALA A 205 4.06 -3.91 -22.20
C ALA A 205 5.12 -4.79 -21.52
N ARG A 206 6.03 -4.18 -20.72
CA ARG A 206 7.04 -4.92 -19.94
C ARG A 206 6.43 -5.89 -18.94
N ALA A 207 5.29 -5.55 -18.33
CA ALA A 207 4.57 -6.46 -17.43
C ALA A 207 4.18 -7.76 -18.17
N LYS A 208 3.60 -7.62 -19.38
CA LYS A 208 3.21 -8.75 -20.22
C LYS A 208 4.43 -9.56 -20.71
N GLU A 209 5.48 -8.89 -21.18
CA GLU A 209 6.74 -9.52 -21.61
C GLU A 209 7.41 -10.32 -20.49
N ARG A 210 7.31 -9.83 -19.23
CA ARG A 210 7.83 -10.51 -18.04
C ARG A 210 6.89 -11.61 -17.53
N GLY A 211 5.80 -11.90 -18.26
CA GLY A 211 4.88 -13.00 -17.99
C GLY A 211 4.02 -12.78 -16.76
N ALA A 212 3.58 -11.54 -16.50
CA ALA A 212 2.59 -11.26 -15.46
C ALA A 212 1.27 -11.97 -15.77
N ASP A 213 0.71 -12.64 -14.77
CA ASP A 213 -0.62 -13.24 -14.85
C ASP A 213 -1.70 -12.18 -14.61
N PHE A 214 -1.38 -11.18 -13.78
CA PHE A 214 -2.24 -10.04 -13.46
C PHE A 214 -1.42 -8.76 -13.44
N ILE A 215 -2.05 -7.65 -13.86
CA ILE A 215 -1.49 -6.31 -13.84
C ILE A 215 -2.36 -5.43 -12.93
N VAL A 216 -1.81 -5.01 -11.81
CA VAL A 216 -2.43 -4.07 -10.87
C VAL A 216 -1.82 -2.69 -11.10
N VAL A 217 -2.67 -1.72 -11.44
CA VAL A 217 -2.25 -0.34 -11.70
C VAL A 217 -2.56 0.52 -10.48
N LEU A 218 -1.55 1.28 -10.05
CA LEU A 218 -1.53 2.03 -8.79
C LEU A 218 -1.25 3.51 -9.07
N PRO A 219 -2.20 4.25 -9.67
CA PRO A 219 -2.01 5.65 -10.04
C PRO A 219 -2.16 6.57 -8.82
N HIS A 220 -1.33 7.61 -8.78
CA HIS A 220 -1.50 8.76 -7.89
C HIS A 220 -2.08 9.90 -8.73
N TRP A 221 -3.39 10.15 -8.65
CA TRP A 221 -4.15 10.94 -9.61
C TRP A 221 -5.42 11.58 -9.05
N GLY A 222 -6.05 12.45 -9.83
CA GLY A 222 -7.37 13.00 -9.56
C GLY A 222 -7.35 14.38 -8.92
N THR A 223 -8.47 14.79 -8.33
CA THR A 223 -8.65 16.11 -7.72
C THR A 223 -8.79 15.97 -6.22
N GLU A 224 -7.96 16.70 -5.44
CA GLU A 224 -7.99 16.68 -3.99
C GLU A 224 -9.37 17.01 -3.42
N PHE A 225 -9.78 16.30 -2.38
CA PHE A 225 -10.95 16.53 -1.52
C PHE A 225 -12.32 16.33 -2.19
N ILE A 226 -12.37 15.81 -3.41
CA ILE A 226 -13.61 15.54 -4.15
C ILE A 226 -13.94 14.06 -4.09
N LEU A 227 -15.13 13.70 -3.54
CA LEU A 227 -15.56 12.29 -3.37
C LEU A 227 -15.88 11.57 -4.68
N LYS A 228 -16.18 12.31 -5.74
CA LYS A 228 -16.46 11.74 -7.06
C LYS A 228 -15.23 11.83 -7.94
N HIS A 229 -14.91 10.72 -8.63
CA HIS A 229 -13.82 10.71 -9.60
C HIS A 229 -14.03 11.72 -10.73
N SER A 230 -12.95 12.19 -11.32
CA SER A 230 -12.96 13.12 -12.45
C SER A 230 -13.13 12.38 -13.78
N ARG A 231 -13.55 13.12 -14.80
CA ARG A 231 -13.60 12.60 -16.17
C ARG A 231 -12.22 12.13 -16.66
N GLU A 232 -11.15 12.81 -16.27
CA GLU A 232 -9.79 12.40 -16.63
C GLU A 232 -9.44 11.03 -16.04
N GLN A 233 -9.79 10.79 -14.75
CA GLN A 233 -9.63 9.49 -14.12
C GLN A 233 -10.42 8.39 -14.85
N GLU A 234 -11.64 8.67 -15.29
CA GLU A 234 -12.49 7.75 -16.05
C GLU A 234 -11.85 7.41 -17.43
N GLU A 235 -11.37 8.42 -18.16
CA GLU A 235 -10.72 8.24 -19.47
C GLU A 235 -9.40 7.44 -19.35
N TRP A 236 -8.61 7.70 -18.30
CA TRP A 236 -7.41 6.93 -18.01
C TRP A 236 -7.72 5.49 -17.59
N ALA A 237 -8.71 5.28 -16.73
CA ALA A 237 -9.11 3.94 -16.32
C ALA A 237 -9.54 3.09 -17.53
N ALA A 238 -10.33 3.66 -18.42
CA ALA A 238 -10.74 2.99 -19.67
C ALA A 238 -9.51 2.58 -20.51
N TRP A 239 -8.58 3.50 -20.71
CA TRP A 239 -7.36 3.22 -21.46
C TRP A 239 -6.47 2.18 -20.77
N LEU A 240 -6.30 2.24 -19.45
CA LEU A 240 -5.51 1.26 -18.69
C LEU A 240 -6.09 -0.16 -18.81
N VAL A 241 -7.41 -0.29 -18.78
CA VAL A 241 -8.09 -1.57 -19.00
C VAL A 241 -7.87 -2.07 -20.43
N GLU A 242 -7.93 -1.19 -21.43
CA GLU A 242 -7.55 -1.54 -22.81
C GLU A 242 -6.09 -2.00 -22.91
N GLN A 243 -5.19 -1.45 -22.08
CA GLN A 243 -3.80 -1.90 -21.96
C GLN A 243 -3.64 -3.19 -21.16
N GLY A 244 -4.71 -3.75 -20.59
CA GLY A 244 -4.72 -5.04 -19.89
C GLY A 244 -4.52 -4.94 -18.38
N ALA A 245 -4.95 -3.86 -17.75
CA ALA A 245 -5.08 -3.82 -16.29
C ALA A 245 -6.18 -4.77 -15.82
N ASP A 246 -5.92 -5.50 -14.73
CA ASP A 246 -6.88 -6.40 -14.08
C ASP A 246 -7.47 -5.78 -12.81
N LEU A 247 -6.82 -4.77 -12.24
CA LEU A 247 -7.25 -4.01 -11.08
C LEU A 247 -6.62 -2.61 -11.12
N ILE A 248 -7.39 -1.58 -10.76
CA ILE A 248 -6.88 -0.21 -10.61
C ILE A 248 -7.21 0.27 -9.20
N VAL A 249 -6.18 0.73 -8.46
CA VAL A 249 -6.30 1.24 -7.09
C VAL A 249 -5.55 2.56 -6.97
N GLY A 250 -6.30 3.67 -6.95
CA GLY A 250 -5.79 5.03 -6.98
C GLY A 250 -5.58 5.65 -5.60
N THR A 251 -4.73 6.67 -5.55
CA THR A 251 -4.42 7.52 -4.39
C THR A 251 -4.35 8.99 -4.83
N HIS A 252 -4.07 9.93 -3.95
CA HIS A 252 -3.92 11.38 -4.11
C HIS A 252 -5.13 12.24 -3.65
N PRO A 253 -6.42 11.94 -3.94
CA PRO A 253 -7.50 12.84 -3.55
C PRO A 253 -7.66 13.06 -2.05
N HIS A 254 -6.95 12.32 -1.20
CA HIS A 254 -7.01 12.36 0.27
C HIS A 254 -8.40 12.10 0.85
N VAL A 255 -9.31 11.58 0.05
CA VAL A 255 -10.66 11.15 0.42
C VAL A 255 -10.98 9.86 -0.32
N VAL A 256 -11.85 9.04 0.24
CA VAL A 256 -12.38 7.87 -0.47
C VAL A 256 -13.25 8.38 -1.61
N GLN A 257 -12.90 8.04 -2.85
CA GLN A 257 -13.72 8.28 -4.01
C GLN A 257 -14.64 7.09 -4.31
N ASP A 258 -15.65 7.30 -5.14
CA ASP A 258 -16.46 6.22 -5.69
C ASP A 258 -15.62 5.22 -6.51
N SER A 259 -16.23 4.12 -6.90
CA SER A 259 -15.61 3.09 -7.73
C SER A 259 -16.42 2.82 -8.98
N SER A 260 -15.83 2.09 -9.92
CA SER A 260 -16.53 1.59 -11.11
C SER A 260 -15.98 0.21 -11.52
N HIS A 261 -16.69 -0.44 -12.47
CA HIS A 261 -16.15 -1.56 -13.22
C HIS A 261 -16.06 -1.15 -14.68
N VAL A 262 -14.84 -1.12 -15.22
CA VAL A 262 -14.59 -0.83 -16.64
C VAL A 262 -14.34 -2.14 -17.35
N ALA A 263 -15.26 -2.52 -18.24
CA ALA A 263 -15.24 -3.83 -18.92
C ALA A 263 -15.09 -5.03 -17.97
N GLY A 264 -15.63 -4.92 -16.75
CA GLY A 264 -15.55 -5.96 -15.71
C GLY A 264 -14.33 -5.85 -14.78
N VAL A 265 -13.40 -4.92 -15.05
CA VAL A 265 -12.21 -4.67 -14.19
C VAL A 265 -12.59 -3.69 -13.08
N PRO A 266 -12.35 -4.03 -11.79
CA PRO A 266 -12.60 -3.13 -10.68
C PRO A 266 -11.66 -1.93 -10.70
N VAL A 267 -12.22 -0.73 -10.47
CA VAL A 267 -11.49 0.53 -10.37
C VAL A 267 -11.88 1.25 -9.09
N PHE A 268 -10.95 1.37 -8.16
CA PHE A 268 -11.05 2.19 -6.95
C PHE A 268 -10.29 3.48 -7.21
N TYR A 269 -11.00 4.59 -7.41
CA TYR A 269 -10.36 5.83 -7.87
C TYR A 269 -9.49 6.49 -6.81
N SER A 270 -9.84 6.38 -5.52
CA SER A 270 -9.02 6.84 -4.41
C SER A 270 -9.36 6.12 -3.12
N LEU A 271 -8.32 5.70 -2.41
CA LEU A 271 -8.44 5.07 -1.10
C LEU A 271 -8.52 6.08 0.06
N GLY A 272 -8.09 7.34 -0.11
CA GLY A 272 -7.96 8.33 0.96
C GLY A 272 -6.65 8.19 1.74
N ASN A 273 -6.64 8.66 3.00
CA ASN A 273 -5.44 8.73 3.83
C ASN A 273 -5.37 7.60 4.87
N ALA A 274 -4.39 6.72 4.77
CA ALA A 274 -4.08 5.74 5.81
C ALA A 274 -3.54 6.41 7.08
N VAL A 275 -2.66 7.40 6.93
CA VAL A 275 -2.12 8.20 8.04
C VAL A 275 -1.95 9.64 7.61
N SER A 276 -2.59 10.56 8.32
CA SER A 276 -2.39 12.01 8.10
C SER A 276 -2.71 12.83 9.35
N ASN A 277 -2.37 14.12 9.33
CA ASN A 277 -2.84 15.10 10.32
C ASN A 277 -3.96 16.00 9.74
N MET A 278 -4.59 15.59 8.67
CA MET A 278 -5.73 16.32 8.12
C MET A 278 -6.93 16.21 9.06
N SER A 279 -7.65 17.31 9.29
CA SER A 279 -8.70 17.40 10.29
C SER A 279 -10.13 17.40 9.74
N LYS A 280 -10.28 17.57 8.41
CA LYS A 280 -11.61 17.49 7.79
C LYS A 280 -12.07 16.04 7.78
N GLU A 281 -13.32 15.78 8.12
CA GLU A 281 -13.86 14.43 8.34
C GLU A 281 -13.62 13.51 7.14
N ASN A 282 -13.88 13.97 5.91
CA ASN A 282 -13.67 13.16 4.70
C ASN A 282 -12.21 12.72 4.52
N THR A 283 -11.25 13.54 4.96
CA THR A 283 -9.82 13.23 4.83
C THR A 283 -9.29 12.30 5.90
N ARG A 284 -10.15 11.88 6.84
CA ARG A 284 -9.85 10.95 7.92
C ARG A 284 -10.44 9.57 7.70
N LEU A 285 -11.36 9.44 6.73
CA LEU A 285 -11.88 8.16 6.28
C LEU A 285 -11.03 7.62 5.14
N GLU A 286 -10.62 6.38 5.25
CA GLU A 286 -9.87 5.62 4.26
C GLU A 286 -10.62 4.36 3.87
N LEU A 287 -10.30 3.83 2.70
CA LEU A 287 -10.68 2.51 2.21
C LEU A 287 -9.44 1.66 2.00
N ALA A 288 -9.25 0.59 2.77
CA ALA A 288 -8.32 -0.46 2.41
C ALA A 288 -9.01 -1.45 1.46
N VAL A 289 -8.31 -1.85 0.41
CA VAL A 289 -8.77 -2.83 -0.59
C VAL A 289 -7.94 -4.09 -0.46
N ARG A 290 -8.58 -5.24 -0.29
CA ARG A 290 -7.91 -6.55 -0.23
C ARG A 290 -8.28 -7.38 -1.45
N ALA A 291 -7.34 -7.57 -2.37
CA ALA A 291 -7.49 -8.40 -3.56
C ALA A 291 -6.94 -9.81 -3.33
N ARG A 292 -7.63 -10.80 -3.89
CA ARG A 292 -7.25 -12.23 -3.81
C ARG A 292 -7.08 -12.76 -5.22
N PHE A 293 -5.87 -13.22 -5.52
CA PHE A 293 -5.50 -13.83 -6.79
C PHE A 293 -5.37 -15.34 -6.58
N VAL A 294 -6.14 -16.12 -7.34
CA VAL A 294 -6.29 -17.55 -7.14
C VAL A 294 -5.69 -18.31 -8.32
N HIS A 295 -4.93 -19.36 -8.04
CA HIS A 295 -4.44 -20.31 -9.02
C HIS A 295 -5.05 -21.67 -8.72
N TYR A 296 -5.90 -22.12 -9.61
CA TYR A 296 -6.60 -23.39 -9.50
C TYR A 296 -5.74 -24.57 -9.99
N GLN A 297 -6.08 -25.78 -9.56
CA GLN A 297 -5.33 -27.01 -9.92
C GLN A 297 -5.36 -27.33 -11.42
N ASP A 298 -6.36 -26.87 -12.14
CA ASP A 298 -6.47 -26.99 -13.61
C ASP A 298 -5.60 -25.99 -14.38
N GLY A 299 -4.89 -25.13 -13.65
CA GLY A 299 -4.01 -24.09 -14.19
C GLY A 299 -4.70 -22.76 -14.48
N THR A 300 -6.02 -22.66 -14.26
CA THR A 300 -6.72 -21.37 -14.37
C THR A 300 -6.30 -20.42 -13.24
N LYS A 301 -6.25 -19.13 -13.56
CA LYS A 301 -5.96 -18.06 -12.61
C LYS A 301 -7.07 -17.01 -12.65
N GLU A 302 -7.50 -16.56 -11.49
CA GLU A 302 -8.62 -15.64 -11.34
C GLU A 302 -8.34 -14.63 -10.21
N MET A 303 -8.76 -13.40 -10.39
CA MET A 303 -8.86 -12.43 -9.30
C MET A 303 -10.31 -12.43 -8.81
N LEU A 304 -10.49 -12.69 -7.51
CA LEU A 304 -11.80 -12.59 -6.88
C LEU A 304 -12.19 -11.12 -6.67
N GLU A 305 -13.50 -10.87 -6.48
CA GLU A 305 -13.99 -9.53 -6.11
C GLU A 305 -13.23 -9.04 -4.86
N PRO A 306 -12.67 -7.83 -4.89
CA PRO A 306 -11.90 -7.31 -3.76
C PRO A 306 -12.76 -7.06 -2.53
N GLU A 307 -12.24 -7.41 -1.34
CA GLU A 307 -12.83 -7.06 -0.05
C GLU A 307 -12.53 -5.59 0.28
N LEU A 308 -13.53 -4.87 0.76
CA LEU A 308 -13.44 -3.47 1.18
C LEU A 308 -13.40 -3.39 2.70
N ILE A 309 -12.52 -2.56 3.25
CA ILE A 309 -12.38 -2.36 4.70
C ILE A 309 -12.21 -0.85 4.95
N PHE A 310 -13.20 -0.23 5.60
CA PHE A 310 -13.10 1.18 5.94
C PHE A 310 -12.28 1.40 7.19
N LEU A 311 -11.42 2.43 7.14
CA LEU A 311 -10.53 2.83 8.22
C LEU A 311 -10.80 4.27 8.62
N TRP A 312 -10.45 4.60 9.86
CA TRP A 312 -10.53 5.96 10.38
C TRP A 312 -9.21 6.37 11.01
N CYS A 313 -8.64 7.47 10.53
CA CYS A 313 -7.44 8.07 11.10
C CYS A 313 -7.80 8.92 12.31
N CYS A 314 -7.57 8.40 13.52
CA CYS A 314 -7.77 9.10 14.78
C CYS A 314 -6.63 10.10 15.01
N LEU A 315 -7.00 11.33 15.39
CA LEU A 315 -6.05 12.35 15.80
C LEU A 315 -5.74 12.21 17.31
N PRO A 316 -4.58 12.67 17.79
CA PRO A 316 -4.24 12.64 19.22
C PRO A 316 -5.29 13.31 20.10
N GLY A 317 -5.69 12.62 21.18
CA GLY A 317 -6.73 13.06 22.11
C GLY A 317 -8.15 12.69 21.71
N THR A 318 -8.34 11.92 20.61
CA THR A 318 -9.69 11.49 20.19
C THR A 318 -10.02 10.06 20.67
N LEU A 319 -9.25 9.06 20.26
CA LEU A 319 -9.33 7.68 20.78
C LEU A 319 -8.19 7.41 21.77
N ARG A 320 -6.99 7.89 21.47
CA ARG A 320 -5.75 7.77 22.24
C ARG A 320 -4.97 9.08 22.20
N ASP A 321 -3.88 9.17 22.98
CA ASP A 321 -3.00 10.35 22.99
C ASP A 321 -2.12 10.46 21.74
N ASP A 322 -2.00 9.39 20.94
CA ASP A 322 -1.25 9.32 19.69
C ASP A 322 -2.18 9.31 18.46
N PHE A 323 -1.59 9.50 17.26
CA PHE A 323 -2.26 9.16 16.03
C PHE A 323 -2.43 7.63 15.95
N VAL A 324 -3.59 7.18 15.55
CA VAL A 324 -3.85 5.76 15.29
C VAL A 324 -4.91 5.61 14.22
N THR A 325 -4.66 4.75 13.24
CA THR A 325 -5.66 4.37 12.25
C THR A 325 -6.29 3.05 12.65
N ILE A 326 -7.62 3.01 12.64
CA ILE A 326 -8.43 1.89 13.13
C ILE A 326 -9.40 1.39 12.06
N PRO A 327 -9.71 0.07 11.99
CA PRO A 327 -10.82 -0.42 11.19
C PRO A 327 -12.16 0.07 11.79
N VAL A 328 -12.99 0.74 10.98
CA VAL A 328 -14.27 1.30 11.45
C VAL A 328 -15.16 0.21 12.03
N ARG A 329 -15.24 -0.95 11.36
CA ARG A 329 -16.07 -2.11 11.78
C ARG A 329 -15.73 -2.59 13.19
N ASP A 330 -14.46 -2.52 13.61
CA ASP A 330 -14.00 -3.02 14.91
C ASP A 330 -14.30 -2.03 16.05
N PHE A 331 -14.47 -0.76 15.73
CA PHE A 331 -14.67 0.32 16.70
C PHE A 331 -16.07 0.96 16.67
N ILE A 332 -16.91 0.63 15.70
CA ILE A 332 -18.25 1.23 15.54
C ILE A 332 -19.20 0.93 16.71
N ALA A 333 -18.94 -0.13 17.49
CA ALA A 333 -19.72 -0.49 18.68
C ALA A 333 -19.04 -0.07 20.00
N ARG A 334 -17.90 0.63 19.96
CA ARG A 334 -17.02 0.91 21.11
C ARG A 334 -16.98 2.40 21.49
N ARG A 335 -18.13 3.07 21.45
CA ARG A 335 -18.23 4.52 21.72
C ARG A 335 -17.61 4.93 23.07
N ASP A 336 -17.78 4.09 24.09
CA ASP A 336 -17.33 4.36 25.46
C ASP A 336 -15.79 4.28 25.62
N GLU A 337 -15.07 3.75 24.62
CA GLU A 337 -13.60 3.71 24.61
C GLU A 337 -12.97 5.03 24.10
N TRP A 338 -13.79 5.94 23.53
CA TRP A 338 -13.29 7.19 22.96
C TRP A 338 -13.10 8.27 24.02
N MET A 339 -11.94 8.90 24.02
CA MET A 339 -11.62 10.06 24.86
C MET A 339 -12.47 11.28 24.47
N ASP A 340 -12.70 11.46 23.16
CA ASP A 340 -13.63 12.47 22.62
C ASP A 340 -14.81 11.76 21.91
N PRO A 341 -15.97 11.69 22.57
CA PRO A 341 -17.19 11.14 21.97
C PRO A 341 -17.65 11.88 20.69
N THR A 342 -17.27 13.15 20.53
CA THR A 342 -17.60 13.92 19.32
C THR A 342 -16.86 13.35 18.09
N ASP A 343 -15.63 12.88 18.30
CA ASP A 343 -14.86 12.28 17.20
C ASP A 343 -15.38 10.90 16.80
N TYR A 344 -15.89 10.11 17.75
CA TYR A 344 -16.66 8.91 17.43
C TYR A 344 -17.88 9.22 16.56
N ASP A 345 -18.64 10.27 16.92
CA ASP A 345 -19.81 10.69 16.15
C ASP A 345 -19.39 11.19 14.74
N ASN A 346 -18.25 11.88 14.62
CA ASN A 346 -17.66 12.26 13.32
C ASN A 346 -17.29 11.04 12.48
N MET A 347 -16.63 10.04 13.06
CA MET A 347 -16.30 8.79 12.36
C MET A 347 -17.57 8.11 11.81
N THR A 348 -18.55 7.86 12.67
CA THR A 348 -19.75 7.12 12.30
C THR A 348 -20.63 7.86 11.29
N ASN A 349 -20.73 9.19 11.42
CA ASN A 349 -21.49 10.03 10.49
C ASN A 349 -20.79 10.14 9.13
N THR A 350 -19.46 10.28 9.13
CA THR A 350 -18.66 10.34 7.90
C THR A 350 -18.71 9.00 7.17
N TYR A 351 -18.51 7.89 7.87
CA TYR A 351 -18.64 6.55 7.31
C TYR A 351 -19.99 6.35 6.61
N LYS A 352 -21.11 6.60 7.32
CA LYS A 352 -22.46 6.47 6.77
C LYS A 352 -22.72 7.37 5.57
N ARG A 353 -22.19 8.58 5.60
CA ARG A 353 -22.37 9.55 4.51
C ARG A 353 -21.54 9.18 3.29
N VAL A 354 -20.25 8.91 3.47
CA VAL A 354 -19.33 8.59 2.36
C VAL A 354 -19.73 7.27 1.70
N THR A 355 -20.03 6.21 2.46
CA THR A 355 -20.52 4.95 1.89
C THR A 355 -21.78 5.15 1.05
N LYS A 356 -22.71 5.98 1.51
CA LYS A 356 -23.92 6.31 0.74
C LYS A 356 -23.62 7.11 -0.53
N GLU A 357 -22.70 8.09 -0.47
CA GLU A 357 -22.36 8.95 -1.61
C GLU A 357 -21.53 8.23 -2.66
N THR A 358 -20.62 7.35 -2.23
CA THR A 358 -19.74 6.59 -3.13
C THR A 358 -20.33 5.28 -3.61
N GLY A 359 -21.33 4.74 -2.91
CA GLY A 359 -21.92 3.43 -3.19
C GLY A 359 -21.04 2.26 -2.72
N LEU A 360 -19.97 2.52 -1.95
CA LEU A 360 -19.05 1.51 -1.43
C LEU A 360 -19.51 1.01 -0.07
N TYR A 361 -19.55 -0.30 0.13
CA TYR A 361 -19.95 -0.94 1.39
C TYR A 361 -19.02 -2.11 1.70
N GLU A 362 -18.72 -2.33 2.98
CA GLU A 362 -18.10 -3.59 3.44
C GLU A 362 -19.11 -4.73 3.30
N GLU A 363 -18.63 -5.90 2.87
CA GLU A 363 -19.47 -7.11 2.91
C GLU A 363 -19.69 -7.54 4.37
N ASP A 364 -20.95 -7.83 4.73
CA ASP A 364 -21.31 -8.39 6.04
C ASP A 364 -20.78 -9.82 6.16
N HIS A 365 -19.63 -10.02 6.80
CA HIS A 365 -19.08 -11.35 7.11
C HIS A 365 -19.89 -12.15 8.16
N GLN A 366 -21.12 -11.73 8.52
CA GLN A 366 -21.96 -12.40 9.52
C GLN A 366 -22.84 -13.54 8.98
N THR A 367 -22.77 -13.89 7.69
CA THR A 367 -23.58 -14.99 7.14
C THR A 367 -22.74 -16.08 6.48
N GLY A 368 -21.86 -16.72 7.24
CA GLY A 368 -21.03 -17.85 6.79
C GLY A 368 -20.97 -18.98 7.81
N SER A 369 -22.13 -19.32 8.42
CA SER A 369 -22.30 -20.57 9.17
C SER A 369 -23.47 -21.34 8.56
N HIS A 370 -23.18 -22.14 7.55
CA HIS A 370 -23.98 -23.32 7.20
C HIS A 370 -23.05 -24.45 6.76
#